data_5a1648676ad4a26ed3e507d3d00bdd56
#
_entry.id   5a1648676ad4a26ed3e507d3d00bdd56
#
_cell.length_a   1.000
_cell.length_b   1.000
_cell.length_c   1.000
_cell.angle_alpha   90.00
_cell.angle_beta   90.00
_cell.angle_gamma   90.00
#
_symmetry.space_group_name_H-M   'P 1'
#
loop_
_entity.id
_entity.type
_entity.pdbx_description
1 polymer ?
#
loop_
_entity_poly.entity_id
_entity_poly.type
_entity_poly.pdbx_seq_one_letter_code
_entity_poly.pdbx_strand_id
1 'polypeptide(L)'
;FDCARANKATSAWGVEARVPFLDKEFVDVAMRLNPEDKMCSAERMEKWILRKAFDNGEYLPSEILWRQKEQFGDGVGYSWIDSIKEFADMNVTDQQMNTAEFRFPINTPDTKEGYLYRTIFEEYFPQESAAHCVPGGKSIACSTVEALAWDESFSKMADPSGRSMVDVHGKGE
;
A
#
# COMPACT_ATOMS: atom_id res chain seq x y z
N PHE A 1 4.29 0.53 -8.32
CA PHE A 1 3.26 -0.50 -8.03
C PHE A 1 1.85 0.09 -8.03
N ASP A 2 1.59 1.13 -7.26
CA ASP A 2 0.24 1.66 -7.06
C ASP A 2 -0.39 2.19 -8.34
N CYS A 3 0.34 2.93 -9.15
CA CYS A 3 -0.17 3.44 -10.43
C CYS A 3 -0.50 2.29 -11.40
N ALA A 4 0.36 1.27 -11.48
CA ALA A 4 0.12 0.11 -12.34
C ALA A 4 -1.08 -0.70 -11.87
N ARG A 5 -1.22 -0.93 -10.56
CA ARG A 5 -2.35 -1.64 -9.96
C ARG A 5 -3.65 -0.88 -10.20
N ALA A 6 -3.69 0.41 -9.89
CA ALA A 6 -4.86 1.25 -10.11
C ALA A 6 -5.29 1.24 -11.58
N ASN A 7 -4.34 1.45 -12.50
CA ASN A 7 -4.64 1.45 -13.92
C ASN A 7 -5.18 0.11 -14.42
N LYS A 8 -4.53 -1.01 -14.06
CA LYS A 8 -4.97 -2.34 -14.49
C LYS A 8 -6.34 -2.72 -13.92
N ALA A 9 -6.57 -2.43 -12.63
CA ALA A 9 -7.83 -2.78 -11.97
C ALA A 9 -9.01 -1.97 -12.53
N THR A 10 -8.85 -0.67 -12.76
CA THR A 10 -9.93 0.18 -13.27
C THR A 10 -10.14 -0.03 -14.76
N SER A 11 -9.07 -0.17 -15.56
CA SER A 11 -9.17 -0.37 -17.01
C SER A 11 -9.85 -1.69 -17.39
N ALA A 12 -9.71 -2.74 -16.57
CA ALA A 12 -10.40 -4.01 -16.77
C ALA A 12 -11.93 -3.86 -16.81
N TRP A 13 -12.45 -2.81 -16.21
CA TRP A 13 -13.88 -2.49 -16.12
C TRP A 13 -14.28 -1.25 -16.92
N GLY A 14 -13.40 -0.77 -17.81
CA GLY A 14 -13.67 0.42 -18.63
C GLY A 14 -13.71 1.72 -17.84
N VAL A 15 -13.11 1.76 -16.64
CA VAL A 15 -13.04 2.94 -15.78
C VAL A 15 -11.69 3.61 -15.93
N GLU A 16 -11.66 4.90 -16.15
CA GLU A 16 -10.43 5.70 -16.23
C GLU A 16 -10.11 6.33 -14.87
N ALA A 17 -8.90 6.10 -14.38
CA ALA A 17 -8.41 6.74 -13.15
C ALA A 17 -7.93 8.18 -13.45
N ARG A 18 -8.37 9.14 -12.65
CA ARG A 18 -7.86 10.51 -12.63
C ARG A 18 -6.91 10.69 -11.48
N VAL A 19 -5.71 11.15 -11.76
CA VAL A 19 -4.59 11.21 -10.80
C VAL A 19 -4.02 12.64 -10.69
N PRO A 20 -4.72 13.57 -10.06
CA PRO A 20 -4.33 14.99 -10.01
C PRO A 20 -2.93 15.21 -9.42
N PHE A 21 -2.46 14.35 -8.52
CA PHE A 21 -1.11 14.44 -7.97
C PHE A 21 0.01 14.01 -8.94
N LEU A 22 -0.33 13.44 -10.10
CA LEU A 22 0.60 13.14 -11.18
C LEU A 22 0.51 14.14 -12.32
N ASP A 23 -0.30 15.18 -12.17
CA ASP A 23 -0.29 16.31 -13.10
C ASP A 23 1.09 16.96 -13.15
N LYS A 24 1.57 17.27 -14.35
CA LYS A 24 2.93 17.76 -14.56
C LYS A 24 3.18 19.08 -13.83
N GLU A 25 2.25 20.01 -13.88
CA GLU A 25 2.40 21.30 -13.21
C GLU A 25 2.40 21.15 -11.69
N PHE A 26 1.52 20.27 -11.18
CA PHE A 26 1.52 19.95 -9.75
C PHE A 26 2.86 19.32 -9.31
N VAL A 27 3.37 18.35 -10.07
CA VAL A 27 4.65 17.69 -9.77
C VAL A 27 5.80 18.71 -9.83
N ASP A 28 5.84 19.57 -10.84
CA ASP A 28 6.87 20.61 -10.95
C ASP A 28 6.86 21.57 -9.74
N VAL A 29 5.70 22.01 -9.29
CA VAL A 29 5.56 22.84 -8.09
C VAL A 29 6.01 22.07 -6.85
N ALA A 30 5.49 20.85 -6.66
CA ALA A 30 5.79 20.04 -5.49
C ALA A 30 7.30 19.71 -5.38
N MET A 31 7.97 19.49 -6.51
CA MET A 31 9.41 19.17 -6.51
C MET A 31 10.30 20.39 -6.32
N ARG A 32 9.80 21.59 -6.56
CA ARG A 32 10.55 22.85 -6.32
C ARG A 32 10.46 23.33 -4.87
N LEU A 33 9.49 22.82 -4.09
CA LEU A 33 9.41 23.15 -2.68
C LEU A 33 10.61 22.58 -1.93
N ASN A 34 11.12 23.33 -0.94
CA ASN A 34 12.16 22.83 -0.07
C ASN A 34 11.70 21.52 0.60
N PRO A 35 12.51 20.44 0.56
CA PRO A 35 12.19 19.19 1.24
C PRO A 35 11.82 19.35 2.72
N GLU A 36 12.49 20.25 3.45
CA GLU A 36 12.20 20.53 4.85
C GLU A 36 10.77 21.01 5.10
N ASP A 37 10.17 21.77 4.16
CA ASP A 37 8.80 22.24 4.24
C ASP A 37 7.76 21.10 4.03
N LYS A 38 8.20 20.00 3.46
CA LYS A 38 7.38 18.81 3.19
C LYS A 38 7.49 17.73 4.27
N MET A 39 8.49 17.83 5.14
CA MET A 39 8.70 16.87 6.21
C MET A 39 7.67 17.04 7.33
N CYS A 40 7.25 15.91 7.88
CA CYS A 40 6.48 15.86 9.12
C CYS A 40 7.41 16.04 10.34
N SER A 41 6.86 16.55 11.42
CA SER A 41 7.54 16.73 12.69
C SER A 41 6.53 16.61 13.83
N ALA A 42 6.96 16.74 15.07
CA ALA A 42 6.05 16.80 16.22
C ALA A 42 5.00 17.92 16.12
N GLU A 43 5.32 19.00 15.41
CA GLU A 43 4.43 20.16 15.23
C GLU A 43 3.68 20.15 13.86
N ARG A 44 4.10 19.30 12.94
CA ARG A 44 3.59 19.26 11.57
C ARG A 44 3.22 17.83 11.19
N MET A 45 1.93 17.56 11.13
CA MET A 45 1.42 16.27 10.66
C MET A 45 1.74 16.04 9.18
N GLU A 46 1.56 14.82 8.72
CA GLU A 46 1.83 14.46 7.32
C GLU A 46 1.03 15.34 6.36
N LYS A 47 1.64 15.65 5.22
CA LYS A 47 1.06 16.52 4.16
C LYS A 47 0.69 17.92 4.65
N TRP A 48 1.33 18.42 5.69
CA TRP A 48 0.99 19.69 6.33
C TRP A 48 0.90 20.83 5.32
N ILE A 49 1.90 20.99 4.46
CA ILE A 49 1.93 22.07 3.46
C ILE A 49 0.76 22.01 2.48
N LEU A 50 0.39 20.78 2.05
CA LEU A 50 -0.78 20.57 1.18
C LEU A 50 -2.08 20.92 1.90
N ARG A 51 -2.24 20.47 3.15
CA ARG A 51 -3.39 20.80 3.98
C ARG A 51 -3.50 22.30 4.21
N LYS A 52 -2.37 22.95 4.51
CA LYS A 52 -2.32 24.39 4.74
C LYS A 52 -2.72 25.22 3.50
N ALA A 53 -2.40 24.73 2.32
CA ALA A 53 -2.82 25.37 1.07
C ALA A 53 -4.35 25.41 0.87
N PHE A 54 -5.08 24.49 1.50
CA PHE A 54 -6.54 24.41 1.44
C PHE A 54 -7.24 24.84 2.75
N ASP A 55 -6.49 25.35 3.71
CA ASP A 55 -7.00 25.80 5.02
C ASP A 55 -7.52 27.23 4.95
N ASN A 56 -8.50 27.45 4.08
CA ASN A 56 -9.15 28.75 3.88
C ASN A 56 -10.62 28.77 4.34
N GLY A 57 -11.12 27.62 4.83
CA GLY A 57 -12.51 27.47 5.28
C GLY A 57 -13.55 27.32 4.17
N GLU A 58 -13.13 27.35 2.89
CA GLU A 58 -14.04 27.28 1.75
C GLU A 58 -14.14 25.89 1.13
N TYR A 59 -13.00 25.18 1.01
CA TYR A 59 -12.94 23.92 0.25
C TYR A 59 -13.29 22.68 1.09
N LEU A 60 -12.81 22.63 2.32
CA LEU A 60 -12.99 21.46 3.19
C LEU A 60 -13.28 21.88 4.62
N PRO A 61 -14.21 21.18 5.31
CA PRO A 61 -14.36 21.32 6.76
C PRO A 61 -13.05 21.01 7.49
N SER A 62 -12.77 21.72 8.57
CA SER A 62 -11.51 21.61 9.32
C SER A 62 -11.28 20.17 9.84
N GLU A 63 -12.32 19.51 10.32
CA GLU A 63 -12.27 18.13 10.80
C GLU A 63 -11.88 17.10 9.72
N ILE A 64 -12.14 17.41 8.45
CA ILE A 64 -11.71 16.57 7.31
C ILE A 64 -10.30 16.96 6.89
N LEU A 65 -10.03 18.25 6.79
CA LEU A 65 -8.74 18.77 6.34
C LEU A 65 -7.58 18.32 7.25
N TRP A 66 -7.80 18.31 8.57
CA TRP A 66 -6.80 18.02 9.59
C TRP A 66 -6.92 16.63 10.24
N ARG A 67 -7.77 15.74 9.67
CA ARG A 67 -7.86 14.36 10.17
C ARG A 67 -6.54 13.63 10.02
N GLN A 68 -6.31 12.66 10.91
CA GLN A 68 -5.16 11.75 10.81
C GLN A 68 -5.14 11.06 9.43
N LYS A 69 -3.96 10.99 8.81
CA LYS A 69 -3.78 10.25 7.58
C LYS A 69 -3.91 8.75 7.84
N GLU A 70 -4.64 8.10 6.98
CA GLU A 70 -4.73 6.65 6.92
C GLU A 70 -4.42 6.17 5.51
N GLN A 71 -3.90 4.96 5.39
CA GLN A 71 -3.84 4.29 4.10
C GLN A 71 -5.25 3.89 3.66
N PHE A 72 -5.47 3.71 2.37
CA PHE A 72 -6.79 3.36 1.86
C PHE A 72 -7.32 2.05 2.48
N GLY A 73 -6.45 1.03 2.61
CA GLY A 73 -6.80 -0.24 3.25
C GLY A 73 -7.21 -0.09 4.71
N ASP A 74 -6.56 0.82 5.44
CA ASP A 74 -6.87 1.09 6.86
C ASP A 74 -8.11 1.97 7.00
N GLY A 75 -8.29 2.93 6.10
CA GLY A 75 -9.42 3.86 6.11
C GLY A 75 -10.77 3.21 5.84
N VAL A 76 -10.82 2.05 5.19
CA VAL A 76 -12.05 1.24 5.05
C VAL A 76 -12.31 0.34 6.27
N GLY A 77 -11.37 0.30 7.21
CA GLY A 77 -11.44 -0.44 8.47
C GLY A 77 -10.56 -1.69 8.49
N TYR A 78 -9.92 -1.91 9.62
CA TYR A 78 -9.03 -3.06 9.83
C TYR A 78 -9.73 -4.41 9.72
N SER A 79 -11.03 -4.46 9.95
CA SER A 79 -11.85 -5.67 9.78
C SER A 79 -11.76 -6.26 8.36
N TRP A 80 -11.55 -5.42 7.35
CA TRP A 80 -11.34 -5.89 5.98
C TRP A 80 -10.07 -6.72 5.85
N ILE A 81 -8.97 -6.26 6.41
CA ILE A 81 -7.68 -6.95 6.40
C ILE A 81 -7.79 -8.28 7.15
N ASP A 82 -8.37 -8.23 8.35
CA ASP A 82 -8.52 -9.40 9.20
C ASP A 82 -9.45 -10.45 8.57
N SER A 83 -10.56 -10.04 7.98
CA SER A 83 -11.49 -10.97 7.31
C SER A 83 -10.88 -11.66 6.08
N ILE A 84 -10.01 -10.99 5.33
CA ILE A 84 -9.30 -11.63 4.21
C ILE A 84 -8.30 -12.67 4.72
N LYS A 85 -7.58 -12.36 5.81
CA LYS A 85 -6.67 -13.33 6.45
C LYS A 85 -7.41 -14.53 6.98
N GLU A 86 -8.53 -14.33 7.70
CA GLU A 86 -9.39 -15.41 8.18
C GLU A 86 -9.94 -16.26 7.05
N PHE A 87 -10.38 -15.62 5.96
CA PHE A 87 -10.84 -16.33 4.77
C PHE A 87 -9.74 -17.19 4.16
N ALA A 88 -8.52 -16.67 4.06
CA ALA A 88 -7.37 -17.43 3.59
C ALA A 88 -7.04 -18.62 4.51
N ASP A 89 -7.09 -18.41 5.83
CA ASP A 89 -6.84 -19.47 6.81
C ASP A 89 -7.85 -20.61 6.73
N MET A 90 -9.12 -20.31 6.43
CA MET A 90 -10.16 -21.30 6.22
C MET A 90 -10.04 -22.08 4.90
N ASN A 91 -9.46 -21.46 3.87
CA ASN A 91 -9.43 -22.02 2.51
C ASN A 91 -8.07 -22.60 2.10
N VAL A 92 -7.01 -22.30 2.83
CA VAL A 92 -5.65 -22.81 2.56
C VAL A 92 -5.17 -23.64 3.74
N THR A 93 -4.92 -24.92 3.49
CA THR A 93 -4.44 -25.86 4.51
C THR A 93 -2.93 -25.71 4.74
N ASP A 94 -2.45 -26.15 5.90
CA ASP A 94 -1.03 -26.19 6.21
C ASP A 94 -0.28 -27.15 5.26
N GLN A 95 -0.93 -28.24 4.81
CA GLN A 95 -0.37 -29.14 3.82
C GLN A 95 -0.12 -28.42 2.49
N GLN A 96 -1.04 -27.57 2.04
CA GLN A 96 -0.85 -26.77 0.83
C GLN A 96 0.32 -25.79 1.01
N MET A 97 0.45 -25.14 2.16
CA MET A 97 1.58 -24.26 2.46
C MET A 97 2.92 -25.03 2.45
N ASN A 98 2.97 -26.21 3.07
CA ASN A 98 4.19 -27.03 3.09
C ASN A 98 4.63 -27.50 1.70
N THR A 99 3.73 -27.51 0.75
CA THR A 99 4.00 -27.90 -0.65
C THR A 99 3.97 -26.72 -1.63
N ALA A 100 3.91 -25.50 -1.11
CA ALA A 100 3.78 -24.30 -1.93
C ALA A 100 4.92 -24.13 -2.94
N GLU A 101 6.14 -24.46 -2.55
CA GLU A 101 7.33 -24.38 -3.43
C GLU A 101 7.21 -25.29 -4.67
N PHE A 102 6.60 -26.46 -4.52
CA PHE A 102 6.37 -27.38 -5.65
C PHE A 102 5.30 -26.88 -6.60
N ARG A 103 4.25 -26.23 -6.05
CA ARG A 103 3.17 -25.70 -6.86
C ARG A 103 3.51 -24.37 -7.50
N PHE A 104 4.21 -23.50 -6.77
CA PHE A 104 4.54 -22.13 -7.17
C PHE A 104 6.06 -21.90 -7.04
N PRO A 105 6.87 -22.47 -7.95
CA PRO A 105 8.32 -22.40 -7.84
C PRO A 105 8.88 -20.97 -8.07
N ILE A 106 8.09 -20.10 -8.68
CA ILE A 106 8.46 -18.71 -8.95
C ILE A 106 7.69 -17.81 -7.98
N ASN A 107 8.39 -16.98 -7.21
CA ASN A 107 7.79 -16.12 -6.20
C ASN A 107 6.84 -16.88 -5.27
N THR A 108 7.34 -17.97 -4.68
CA THR A 108 6.59 -18.84 -3.78
C THR A 108 5.95 -18.03 -2.66
N PRO A 109 4.64 -18.16 -2.44
CA PRO A 109 3.96 -17.47 -1.34
C PRO A 109 4.40 -18.03 0.01
N ASP A 110 4.65 -17.14 0.97
CA ASP A 110 5.06 -17.46 2.35
C ASP A 110 3.92 -17.34 3.37
N THR A 111 2.73 -16.91 2.93
CA THR A 111 1.52 -16.80 3.74
C THR A 111 0.33 -17.48 3.07
N LYS A 112 -0.66 -17.89 3.84
CA LYS A 112 -1.92 -18.47 3.30
C LYS A 112 -2.67 -17.47 2.43
N GLU A 113 -2.66 -16.20 2.81
CA GLU A 113 -3.22 -15.11 2.00
C GLU A 113 -2.50 -15.00 0.65
N GLY A 114 -1.16 -14.98 0.67
CA GLY A 114 -0.36 -14.98 -0.55
C GLY A 114 -0.60 -16.21 -1.43
N TYR A 115 -0.77 -17.40 -0.81
CA TYR A 115 -1.11 -18.63 -1.52
C TYR A 115 -2.48 -18.54 -2.20
N LEU A 116 -3.48 -18.01 -1.49
CA LEU A 116 -4.82 -17.80 -2.03
C LEU A 116 -4.78 -16.87 -3.26
N TYR A 117 -4.13 -15.71 -3.14
CA TYR A 117 -3.98 -14.78 -4.26
C TYR A 117 -3.23 -15.39 -5.43
N ARG A 118 -2.16 -16.14 -5.16
CA ARG A 118 -1.42 -16.82 -6.22
C ARG A 118 -2.25 -17.88 -6.92
N THR A 119 -3.09 -18.60 -6.21
CA THR A 119 -4.01 -19.59 -6.80
C THR A 119 -4.97 -18.89 -7.76
N ILE A 120 -5.62 -17.81 -7.32
CA ILE A 120 -6.54 -17.05 -8.17
C ILE A 120 -5.80 -16.43 -9.36
N PHE A 121 -4.59 -15.90 -9.16
CA PHE A 121 -3.80 -15.34 -10.26
C PHE A 121 -3.53 -16.37 -11.36
N GLU A 122 -3.17 -17.60 -11.01
CA GLU A 122 -2.87 -18.66 -12.00
C GLU A 122 -4.11 -19.21 -12.73
N GLU A 123 -5.31 -19.06 -12.18
CA GLU A 123 -6.55 -19.37 -12.89
C GLU A 123 -6.72 -18.47 -14.13
N TYR A 124 -6.31 -17.20 -14.03
CA TYR A 124 -6.41 -16.23 -15.12
C TYR A 124 -5.15 -16.12 -15.97
N PHE A 125 -3.99 -16.37 -15.38
CA PHE A 125 -2.68 -16.19 -16.00
C PHE A 125 -1.77 -17.42 -15.74
N PRO A 126 -2.08 -18.57 -16.38
CA PRO A 126 -1.39 -19.85 -16.10
C PRO A 126 0.03 -19.94 -16.68
N GLN A 127 0.45 -18.97 -17.48
CA GLN A 127 1.77 -19.00 -18.13
C GLN A 127 2.88 -18.66 -17.12
N GLU A 128 3.97 -19.39 -17.18
CA GLU A 128 5.17 -19.14 -16.37
C GLU A 128 5.69 -17.70 -16.54
N SER A 129 5.64 -17.17 -17.77
CA SER A 129 6.03 -15.78 -18.04
C SER A 129 5.19 -14.75 -17.26
N ALA A 130 3.93 -15.05 -16.97
CA ALA A 130 3.09 -14.18 -16.16
C ALA A 130 3.55 -14.16 -14.70
N ALA A 131 3.98 -15.30 -14.15
CA ALA A 131 4.52 -15.39 -12.81
C ALA A 131 5.81 -14.56 -12.64
N HIS A 132 6.65 -14.50 -13.68
CA HIS A 132 7.84 -13.63 -13.70
C HIS A 132 7.53 -12.14 -13.76
N CYS A 133 6.35 -11.75 -14.20
CA CYS A 133 5.92 -10.34 -14.22
C CYS A 133 5.41 -9.85 -12.86
N VAL A 134 5.18 -10.75 -11.90
CA VAL A 134 4.74 -10.37 -10.55
C VAL A 134 5.97 -10.10 -9.68
N PRO A 135 6.06 -8.91 -9.05
CA PRO A 135 7.14 -8.64 -8.11
C PRO A 135 7.07 -9.61 -6.93
N GLY A 136 8.22 -10.22 -6.61
CA GLY A 136 8.34 -11.08 -5.44
C GLY A 136 8.78 -10.31 -4.20
N GLY A 137 8.67 -10.97 -3.04
CA GLY A 137 9.13 -10.45 -1.76
C GLY A 137 8.06 -9.70 -0.95
N LYS A 138 8.41 -9.39 0.28
CA LYS A 138 7.54 -8.66 1.20
C LYS A 138 7.40 -7.22 0.76
N SER A 139 6.17 -6.73 0.72
CA SER A 139 5.87 -5.31 0.60
C SER A 139 5.31 -4.82 1.93
N ILE A 140 6.06 -4.00 2.64
CA ILE A 140 5.59 -3.37 3.87
C ILE A 140 5.09 -1.98 3.51
N ALA A 141 3.84 -1.68 3.85
CA ALA A 141 3.20 -0.40 3.57
C ALA A 141 3.39 0.08 2.12
N CYS A 142 3.30 -0.83 1.15
CA CYS A 142 3.51 -0.56 -0.29
C CYS A 142 4.93 -0.08 -0.66
N SER A 143 5.91 -0.29 0.21
CA SER A 143 7.30 0.10 -0.04
C SER A 143 8.05 -0.95 -0.86
N THR A 144 9.03 -0.50 -1.63
CA THR A 144 9.96 -1.40 -2.32
C THR A 144 11.04 -1.94 -1.38
N VAL A 145 11.73 -3.00 -1.77
CA VAL A 145 12.84 -3.57 -1.00
C VAL A 145 13.92 -2.52 -0.74
N GLU A 146 14.21 -1.68 -1.73
CA GLU A 146 15.18 -0.59 -1.61
C GLU A 146 14.72 0.46 -0.59
N ALA A 147 13.45 0.83 -0.61
CA ALA A 147 12.90 1.79 0.35
C ALA A 147 12.89 1.23 1.78
N LEU A 148 12.65 -0.07 1.94
CA LEU A 148 12.73 -0.73 3.25
C LEU A 148 14.16 -0.74 3.82
N ALA A 149 15.17 -0.74 2.95
CA ALA A 149 16.57 -0.69 3.38
C ALA A 149 17.02 0.68 3.89
N TRP A 150 16.25 1.74 3.63
CA TRP A 150 16.58 3.09 4.11
C TRP A 150 16.27 3.32 5.59
N ASP A 151 15.39 2.52 6.17
CA ASP A 151 15.01 2.62 7.57
C ASP A 151 14.92 1.23 8.20
N GLU A 152 15.81 0.96 9.16
CA GLU A 152 15.87 -0.32 9.87
C GLU A 152 14.58 -0.67 10.62
N SER A 153 13.75 0.31 10.96
CA SER A 153 12.47 0.07 11.62
C SER A 153 11.55 -0.81 10.78
N PHE A 154 11.58 -0.64 9.45
CA PHE A 154 10.80 -1.46 8.52
C PHE A 154 11.25 -2.93 8.47
N SER A 155 12.53 -3.19 8.67
CA SER A 155 13.07 -4.57 8.62
C SER A 155 12.56 -5.44 9.76
N LYS A 156 12.10 -4.83 10.85
CA LYS A 156 11.58 -5.50 12.06
C LYS A 156 10.06 -5.67 12.04
N MET A 157 9.37 -5.11 11.05
CA MET A 157 7.92 -5.20 10.96
C MET A 157 7.50 -6.56 10.44
N ALA A 158 6.71 -7.27 11.23
CA ALA A 158 6.13 -8.56 10.86
C ALA A 158 4.82 -8.39 10.07
N ASP A 159 4.08 -7.31 10.33
CA ASP A 159 2.81 -7.00 9.66
C ASP A 159 3.06 -6.08 8.47
N PRO A 160 2.80 -6.52 7.21
CA PRO A 160 2.94 -5.69 6.02
C PRO A 160 1.82 -4.65 5.87
N SER A 161 0.82 -4.65 6.76
CA SER A 161 -0.28 -3.68 6.71
C SER A 161 0.15 -2.29 7.17
N GLY A 162 -0.65 -1.28 6.80
CA GLY A 162 -0.43 0.09 7.24
C GLY A 162 -0.52 0.31 8.76
N ARG A 163 -1.11 -0.64 9.51
CA ARG A 163 -1.21 -0.60 10.97
C ARG A 163 0.14 -0.45 11.66
N SER A 164 1.17 -1.09 11.10
CA SER A 164 2.53 -1.00 11.65
C SER A 164 3.19 0.36 11.46
N MET A 165 2.60 1.24 10.65
CA MET A 165 3.11 2.59 10.38
C MET A 165 2.64 3.64 11.39
N VAL A 166 1.72 3.32 12.29
CA VAL A 166 1.16 4.27 13.27
C VAL A 166 2.26 4.88 14.16
N ASP A 167 3.28 4.09 14.49
CA ASP A 167 4.39 4.57 15.32
C ASP A 167 5.44 5.39 14.53
N VAL A 168 5.48 5.25 13.20
CA VAL A 168 6.40 6.00 12.32
C VAL A 168 5.88 7.41 12.04
N HIS A 169 4.57 7.60 12.05
CA HIS A 169 3.94 8.89 11.78
C HIS A 169 3.67 9.73 13.04
N GLY A 170 4.21 9.33 14.17
CA GLY A 170 4.12 10.04 15.44
C GLY A 170 2.68 10.16 15.94
N LYS A 171 2.38 9.58 17.07
CA LYS A 171 1.21 10.00 17.83
C LYS A 171 1.46 11.46 18.22
N GLY A 172 0.79 12.40 17.55
CA GLY A 172 0.54 13.67 18.17
C GLY A 172 -0.32 13.41 19.40
N GLU A 173 0.28 13.45 20.58
CA GLU A 173 -0.42 13.63 21.83
C GLU A 173 -1.01 15.04 21.88
#